data_0d8260ad124b13ba6306fe1dae1afff8
#
_entry.id   0d8260ad124b13ba6306fe1dae1afff8
#
_cell.length_a   1.000
_cell.length_b   1.000
_cell.length_c   1.000
_cell.angle_alpha   90.00
_cell.angle_beta   90.00
_cell.angle_gamma   90.00
#
_symmetry.space_group_name_H-M   'P 1'
#
loop_
_entity.id
_entity.type
_entity.pdbx_description
1 polymer ?
#
loop_
_entity_poly.entity_id
_entity_poly.type
_entity_poly.pdbx_seq_one_letter_code
_entity_poly.pdbx_strand_id
1 'polypeptide(L)'
;MKRWIPLIVGGVILLSVFSTFSGRYNSLVGLQEGARAAWAQVENQYQRRADLIPNLVATVKGFAKQEREVLTEVTRLRSQWGKARASGNIGQRIQAARGLDSALGRLMVVIERYPQLRSNQNFLALQSQLEGTENRASVAQFIPPTYP
;
A
#
# COMPACT_ATOMS: atom_id res chain seq x y z
N MET A 1 16.33 51.16 36.36
CA MET A 1 16.30 49.68 36.25
C MET A 1 14.91 49.08 35.93
N LYS A 2 13.79 49.73 36.22
CA LYS A 2 12.43 49.19 35.96
C LYS A 2 11.93 49.21 34.52
N ARG A 3 12.55 50.01 33.63
CA ARG A 3 12.08 50.20 32.21
C ARG A 3 12.42 49.06 31.27
N TRP A 4 13.33 48.15 31.61
CA TRP A 4 13.78 47.05 30.76
C TRP A 4 13.04 45.75 31.04
N ILE A 5 12.36 45.69 32.21
CA ILE A 5 11.60 44.50 32.60
C ILE A 5 10.54 44.10 31.55
N PRO A 6 9.70 45.04 31.02
CA PRO A 6 8.68 44.65 30.05
C PRO A 6 9.26 44.18 28.72
N LEU A 7 10.44 44.68 28.33
CA LEU A 7 11.14 44.22 27.12
C LEU A 7 11.68 42.78 27.27
N ILE A 8 12.24 42.48 28.46
CA ILE A 8 12.72 41.14 28.79
C ILE A 8 11.56 40.15 28.83
N VAL A 9 10.46 40.51 29.48
CA VAL A 9 9.25 39.67 29.56
C VAL A 9 8.66 39.44 28.17
N GLY A 10 8.58 40.48 27.34
CA GLY A 10 8.13 40.34 25.93
C GLY A 10 9.03 39.40 25.11
N GLY A 11 10.33 39.51 25.28
CA GLY A 11 11.31 38.62 24.63
C GLY A 11 11.15 37.14 25.05
N VAL A 12 10.99 36.90 26.34
CA VAL A 12 10.77 35.54 26.86
C VAL A 12 9.47 34.92 26.34
N ILE A 13 8.39 35.71 26.28
CA ILE A 13 7.09 35.24 25.73
C ILE A 13 7.24 34.91 24.26
N LEU A 14 7.87 35.75 23.46
CA LEU A 14 8.10 35.49 22.02
C LEU A 14 8.95 34.23 21.80
N LEU A 15 10.03 34.06 22.57
CA LEU A 15 10.86 32.86 22.49
C LEU A 15 10.09 31.60 22.88
N SER A 16 9.26 31.68 23.90
CA SER A 16 8.40 30.55 24.35
C SER A 16 7.38 30.15 23.29
N VAL A 17 6.70 31.13 22.68
CA VAL A 17 5.74 30.89 21.59
C VAL A 17 6.46 30.29 20.37
N PHE A 18 7.60 30.85 19.98
CA PHE A 18 8.38 30.34 18.85
C PHE A 18 8.88 28.92 19.08
N SER A 19 9.40 28.62 20.27
CA SER A 19 9.83 27.27 20.65
C SER A 19 8.70 26.24 20.59
N THR A 20 7.52 26.60 21.11
CA THR A 20 6.34 25.73 21.09
C THR A 20 5.85 25.49 19.67
N PHE A 21 5.85 26.52 18.84
CA PHE A 21 5.41 26.41 17.45
C PHE A 21 6.38 25.55 16.61
N SER A 22 7.68 25.75 16.79
CA SER A 22 8.72 24.97 16.09
C SER A 22 8.68 23.49 16.48
N GLY A 23 8.45 23.17 17.74
CA GLY A 23 8.33 21.80 18.22
C GLY A 23 7.12 21.06 17.61
N ARG A 24 5.98 21.74 17.53
CA ARG A 24 4.78 21.18 16.89
C ARG A 24 4.93 21.01 15.39
N TYR A 25 5.55 21.96 14.72
CA TYR A 25 5.83 21.87 13.29
C TYR A 25 6.74 20.67 12.95
N ASN A 26 7.82 20.48 13.69
CA ASN A 26 8.73 19.35 13.49
C ASN A 26 8.03 18.00 13.74
N SER A 27 7.14 17.94 14.73
CA SER A 27 6.34 16.72 14.98
C SER A 27 5.40 16.40 13.82
N LEU A 28 4.72 17.41 13.25
CA LEU A 28 3.85 17.22 12.08
C LEU A 28 4.63 16.77 10.84
N VAL A 29 5.77 17.36 10.59
CA VAL A 29 6.65 16.94 9.48
C VAL A 29 7.10 15.49 9.67
N GLY A 30 7.50 15.10 10.88
CA GLY A 30 7.89 13.73 11.19
C GLY A 30 6.75 12.72 10.94
N LEU A 31 5.52 13.05 11.33
CA LEU A 31 4.34 12.23 11.08
C LEU A 31 4.02 12.11 9.58
N GLN A 32 4.15 13.21 8.84
CA GLN A 32 3.93 13.22 7.39
C GLN A 32 4.95 12.35 6.67
N GLU A 33 6.22 12.45 7.02
CA GLU A 33 7.27 11.60 6.43
C GLU A 33 7.09 10.12 6.81
N GLY A 34 6.70 9.83 8.05
CA GLY A 34 6.34 8.48 8.48
C GLY A 34 5.18 7.89 7.65
N ALA A 35 4.13 8.66 7.43
CA ALA A 35 2.99 8.26 6.62
C ALA A 35 3.38 8.02 5.15
N ARG A 36 4.22 8.89 4.58
CA ARG A 36 4.76 8.70 3.22
C ARG A 36 5.61 7.44 3.09
N ALA A 37 6.47 7.18 4.06
CA ALA A 37 7.31 5.98 4.09
C ALA A 37 6.47 4.71 4.19
N ALA A 38 5.44 4.70 5.05
CA ALA A 38 4.51 3.60 5.18
C ALA A 38 3.73 3.35 3.89
N TRP A 39 3.23 4.43 3.25
CA TRP A 39 2.56 4.32 1.96
C TRP A 39 3.46 3.76 0.87
N ALA A 40 4.72 4.19 0.80
CA ALA A 40 5.69 3.65 -0.16
C ALA A 40 5.91 2.14 0.04
N GLN A 41 5.92 1.66 1.28
CA GLN A 41 6.00 0.21 1.55
C GLN A 41 4.77 -0.54 1.06
N VAL A 42 3.56 -0.01 1.29
CA VAL A 42 2.31 -0.59 0.75
C VAL A 42 2.38 -0.67 -0.78
N GLU A 43 2.76 0.43 -1.44
CA GLU A 43 2.87 0.50 -2.89
C GLU A 43 3.87 -0.53 -3.44
N ASN A 44 5.00 -0.73 -2.77
CA ASN A 44 5.98 -1.74 -3.14
C ASN A 44 5.42 -3.17 -3.02
N GLN A 45 4.58 -3.46 -2.01
CA GLN A 45 3.94 -4.76 -1.87
C GLN A 45 2.92 -5.01 -3.00
N TYR A 46 2.11 -4.01 -3.34
CA TYR A 46 1.17 -4.12 -4.47
C TYR A 46 1.89 -4.24 -5.82
N GLN A 47 3.01 -3.54 -5.99
CA GLN A 47 3.83 -3.71 -7.18
C GLN A 47 4.35 -5.15 -7.29
N ARG A 48 4.86 -5.69 -6.19
CA ARG A 48 5.33 -7.09 -6.16
C ARG A 48 4.22 -8.08 -6.47
N ARG A 49 2.99 -7.86 -5.94
CA ARG A 49 1.80 -8.65 -6.33
C ARG A 49 1.52 -8.56 -7.82
N ALA A 50 1.51 -7.36 -8.37
CA ALA A 50 1.26 -7.13 -9.79
C ALA A 50 2.31 -7.81 -10.68
N ASP A 51 3.55 -7.89 -10.24
CA ASP A 51 4.64 -8.54 -10.96
C ASP A 51 4.57 -10.07 -10.93
N LEU A 52 3.91 -10.65 -9.92
CA LEU A 52 3.65 -12.10 -9.83
C LEU A 52 2.50 -12.56 -10.74
N ILE A 53 1.58 -11.68 -11.11
CA ILE A 53 0.37 -12.02 -11.88
C ILE A 53 0.66 -12.69 -13.21
N PRO A 54 1.61 -12.28 -14.07
CA PRO A 54 1.87 -12.95 -15.32
C PRO A 54 2.23 -14.42 -15.14
N ASN A 55 3.07 -14.74 -14.16
CA ASN A 55 3.48 -16.10 -13.86
C ASN A 55 2.31 -16.91 -13.27
N LEU A 56 1.51 -16.29 -12.41
CA LEU A 56 0.31 -16.89 -11.84
C LEU A 56 -0.70 -17.24 -12.94
N VAL A 57 -1.00 -16.29 -13.83
CA VAL A 57 -1.92 -16.48 -14.96
C VAL A 57 -1.40 -17.58 -15.91
N ALA A 58 -0.10 -17.60 -16.23
CA ALA A 58 0.49 -18.62 -17.07
C ALA A 58 0.36 -20.03 -16.44
N THR A 59 0.63 -20.16 -15.15
CA THR A 59 0.53 -21.41 -14.40
C THR A 59 -0.93 -21.89 -14.38
N VAL A 60 -1.87 -21.00 -13.98
CA VAL A 60 -3.30 -21.35 -13.89
C VAL A 60 -3.88 -21.71 -15.26
N LYS A 61 -3.52 -20.98 -16.32
CA LYS A 61 -3.99 -21.22 -17.69
C LYS A 61 -3.64 -22.63 -18.20
N GLY A 62 -2.53 -23.20 -17.72
CA GLY A 62 -2.12 -24.56 -18.07
C GLY A 62 -3.12 -25.63 -17.61
N PHE A 63 -3.78 -25.40 -16.48
CA PHE A 63 -4.70 -26.34 -15.82
C PHE A 63 -6.17 -25.96 -15.97
N ALA A 64 -6.49 -24.67 -15.95
CA ALA A 64 -7.85 -24.13 -15.92
C ALA A 64 -8.15 -23.29 -17.16
N LYS A 65 -8.07 -23.90 -18.34
CA LYS A 65 -8.27 -23.23 -19.65
C LYS A 65 -9.67 -22.63 -19.81
N GLN A 66 -10.66 -23.12 -19.09
CA GLN A 66 -12.06 -22.66 -19.17
C GLN A 66 -12.28 -21.37 -18.38
N GLU A 67 -11.40 -21.02 -17.43
CA GLU A 67 -11.54 -19.87 -16.54
C GLU A 67 -11.01 -18.56 -17.16
N ARG A 68 -11.29 -18.36 -18.45
CA ARG A 68 -10.75 -17.21 -19.23
C ARG A 68 -11.16 -15.86 -18.66
N GLU A 69 -12.39 -15.75 -18.15
CA GLU A 69 -12.94 -14.51 -17.63
C GLU A 69 -12.14 -14.02 -16.40
N VAL A 70 -11.93 -14.90 -15.42
CA VAL A 70 -11.16 -14.56 -14.20
C VAL A 70 -9.73 -14.22 -14.54
N LEU A 71 -9.08 -14.97 -15.43
CA LEU A 71 -7.69 -14.70 -15.84
C LEU A 71 -7.58 -13.37 -16.60
N THR A 72 -8.54 -13.02 -17.44
CA THR A 72 -8.61 -11.74 -18.15
C THR A 72 -8.82 -10.60 -17.18
N GLU A 73 -9.71 -10.76 -16.18
CA GLU A 73 -10.00 -9.78 -15.17
C GLU A 73 -8.78 -9.46 -14.30
N VAL A 74 -8.06 -10.48 -13.84
CA VAL A 74 -6.81 -10.31 -13.08
C VAL A 74 -5.76 -9.54 -13.89
N THR A 75 -5.61 -9.87 -15.18
CA THR A 75 -4.68 -9.18 -16.08
C THR A 75 -5.08 -7.72 -16.30
N ARG A 76 -6.38 -7.46 -16.48
CA ARG A 76 -6.94 -6.12 -16.64
C ARG A 76 -6.69 -5.25 -15.41
N LEU A 77 -6.94 -5.78 -14.21
CA LEU A 77 -6.76 -5.06 -12.95
C LEU A 77 -5.28 -4.83 -12.62
N ARG A 78 -4.39 -5.74 -13.01
CA ARG A 78 -2.95 -5.48 -13.00
C ARG A 78 -2.59 -4.25 -13.84
N SER A 79 -3.15 -4.16 -15.06
CA SER A 79 -2.91 -3.00 -15.93
C SER A 79 -3.48 -1.70 -15.33
N GLN A 80 -4.64 -1.76 -14.68
CA GLN A 80 -5.21 -0.61 -13.96
C GLN A 80 -4.33 -0.16 -12.79
N TRP A 81 -3.76 -1.10 -12.03
CA TRP A 81 -2.78 -0.77 -10.99
C TRP A 81 -1.58 0.01 -11.56
N GLY A 82 -1.00 -0.45 -12.66
CA GLY A 82 0.12 0.24 -13.32
C GLY A 82 -0.24 1.68 -13.72
N LYS A 83 -1.44 1.91 -14.28
CA LYS A 83 -1.94 3.23 -14.64
C LYS A 83 -2.18 4.12 -13.42
N ALA A 84 -2.81 3.58 -12.38
CA ALA A 84 -3.08 4.30 -11.13
C ALA A 84 -1.78 4.70 -10.41
N ARG A 85 -0.77 3.84 -10.44
CA ARG A 85 0.56 4.15 -9.90
C ARG A 85 1.20 5.31 -10.65
N ALA A 86 1.13 5.33 -11.98
CA ALA A 86 1.69 6.40 -12.81
C ALA A 86 0.96 7.73 -12.66
N SER A 87 -0.35 7.74 -12.31
CA SER A 87 -1.15 8.96 -12.17
C SER A 87 -0.79 9.84 -10.97
N GLY A 88 -0.07 9.32 -9.98
CA GLY A 88 0.25 10.03 -8.74
C GLY A 88 -0.94 10.22 -7.76
N ASN A 89 -2.17 9.82 -8.15
CA ASN A 89 -3.37 10.00 -7.33
C ASN A 89 -3.55 8.84 -6.33
N ILE A 90 -3.48 9.15 -5.04
CA ILE A 90 -3.59 8.15 -3.95
C ILE A 90 -4.95 7.44 -3.97
N GLY A 91 -6.06 8.16 -4.21
CA GLY A 91 -7.40 7.57 -4.27
C GLY A 91 -7.53 6.53 -5.39
N GLN A 92 -6.99 6.83 -6.58
CA GLN A 92 -6.96 5.87 -7.69
C GLN A 92 -6.09 4.65 -7.38
N ARG A 93 -4.97 4.83 -6.70
CA ARG A 93 -4.10 3.71 -6.27
C ARG A 93 -4.81 2.81 -5.27
N ILE A 94 -5.50 3.37 -4.27
CA ILE A 94 -6.26 2.59 -3.29
C ILE A 94 -7.38 1.80 -4.00
N GLN A 95 -8.10 2.41 -4.92
CA GLN A 95 -9.16 1.74 -5.66
C GLN A 95 -8.62 0.61 -6.54
N ALA A 96 -7.51 0.84 -7.25
CA ALA A 96 -6.87 -0.15 -8.08
C ALA A 96 -6.30 -1.32 -7.25
N ALA A 97 -5.72 -1.04 -6.08
CA ALA A 97 -5.24 -2.04 -5.12
C ALA A 97 -6.37 -2.96 -4.65
N ARG A 98 -7.50 -2.39 -4.20
CA ARG A 98 -8.69 -3.16 -3.80
C ARG A 98 -9.26 -4.01 -4.94
N GLY A 99 -9.28 -3.47 -6.15
CA GLY A 99 -9.69 -4.22 -7.34
C GLY A 99 -8.79 -5.43 -7.58
N LEU A 100 -7.47 -5.24 -7.46
CA LEU A 100 -6.49 -6.31 -7.63
C LEU A 100 -6.64 -7.41 -6.57
N ASP A 101 -6.83 -7.04 -5.30
CA ASP A 101 -7.07 -7.99 -4.20
C ASP A 101 -8.35 -8.81 -4.43
N SER A 102 -9.44 -8.15 -4.84
CA SER A 102 -10.71 -8.82 -5.16
C SER A 102 -10.56 -9.82 -6.30
N ALA A 103 -9.83 -9.48 -7.35
CA ALA A 103 -9.61 -10.38 -8.47
C ALA A 103 -8.72 -11.57 -8.12
N LEU A 104 -7.67 -11.34 -7.33
CA LEU A 104 -6.81 -12.42 -6.82
C LEU A 104 -7.59 -13.35 -5.89
N GLY A 105 -8.45 -12.81 -5.02
CA GLY A 105 -9.32 -13.61 -4.17
C GLY A 105 -10.26 -14.52 -5.00
N ARG A 106 -10.89 -13.99 -6.04
CA ARG A 106 -11.71 -14.81 -6.98
C ARG A 106 -10.89 -15.87 -7.69
N LEU A 107 -9.67 -15.56 -8.10
CA LEU A 107 -8.78 -16.52 -8.70
C LEU A 107 -8.42 -17.67 -7.74
N MET A 108 -8.21 -17.38 -6.46
CA MET A 108 -7.94 -18.41 -5.44
C MET A 108 -9.12 -19.35 -5.27
N VAL A 109 -10.36 -18.83 -5.27
CA VAL A 109 -11.58 -19.68 -5.25
C VAL A 109 -11.68 -20.58 -6.48
N VAL A 110 -11.30 -20.08 -7.67
CA VAL A 110 -11.23 -20.91 -8.88
C VAL A 110 -10.23 -22.06 -8.71
N ILE A 111 -9.05 -21.76 -8.19
CA ILE A 111 -7.95 -22.73 -8.01
C ILE A 111 -8.35 -23.90 -7.10
N GLU A 112 -9.21 -23.66 -6.10
CA GLU A 112 -9.71 -24.71 -5.23
C GLU A 112 -10.46 -25.83 -5.98
N ARG A 113 -11.02 -25.51 -7.14
CA ARG A 113 -11.72 -26.48 -8.02
C ARG A 113 -10.78 -27.34 -8.87
N TYR A 114 -9.48 -27.05 -8.85
CA TYR A 114 -8.46 -27.71 -9.65
C TYR A 114 -7.37 -28.34 -8.77
N PRO A 115 -7.57 -29.56 -8.21
CA PRO A 115 -6.63 -30.18 -7.28
C PRO A 115 -5.20 -30.33 -7.83
N GLN A 116 -5.09 -30.60 -9.16
CA GLN A 116 -3.78 -30.75 -9.79
C GLN A 116 -3.00 -29.43 -9.83
N LEU A 117 -3.69 -28.31 -9.95
CA LEU A 117 -3.07 -26.98 -9.87
C LEU A 117 -2.62 -26.69 -8.44
N ARG A 118 -3.47 -27.00 -7.46
CA ARG A 118 -3.19 -26.79 -6.04
C ARG A 118 -1.95 -27.56 -5.55
N SER A 119 -1.66 -28.73 -6.13
CA SER A 119 -0.45 -29.52 -5.82
C SER A 119 0.76 -29.17 -6.69
N ASN A 120 0.64 -28.23 -7.62
CA ASN A 120 1.72 -27.83 -8.50
C ASN A 120 2.76 -26.99 -7.74
N GLN A 121 4.04 -27.40 -7.81
CA GLN A 121 5.12 -26.73 -7.08
C GLN A 121 5.31 -25.27 -7.47
N ASN A 122 5.18 -24.92 -8.76
CA ASN A 122 5.29 -23.54 -9.23
C ASN A 122 4.15 -22.69 -8.67
N PHE A 123 2.93 -23.25 -8.60
CA PHE A 123 1.78 -22.56 -8.01
C PHE A 123 2.00 -22.34 -6.50
N LEU A 124 2.43 -23.36 -5.75
CA LEU A 124 2.71 -23.26 -4.32
C LEU A 124 3.76 -22.18 -4.02
N ALA A 125 4.82 -22.11 -4.82
CA ALA A 125 5.84 -21.06 -4.68
C ALA A 125 5.27 -19.65 -4.92
N LEU A 126 4.40 -19.48 -5.94
CA LEU A 126 3.74 -18.21 -6.23
C LEU A 126 2.73 -17.83 -5.13
N GLN A 127 1.98 -18.80 -4.62
CA GLN A 127 1.03 -18.61 -3.53
C GLN A 127 1.73 -18.11 -2.27
N SER A 128 2.82 -18.76 -1.86
CA SER A 128 3.63 -18.34 -0.71
C SER A 128 4.17 -16.90 -0.86
N GLN A 129 4.60 -16.53 -2.07
CA GLN A 129 5.04 -15.16 -2.34
C GLN A 129 3.87 -14.15 -2.26
N LEU A 130 2.68 -14.50 -2.74
CA LEU A 130 1.48 -13.65 -2.65
C LEU A 130 1.05 -13.46 -1.18
N GLU A 131 0.97 -14.52 -0.40
CA GLU A 131 0.64 -14.48 1.03
C GLU A 131 1.65 -13.61 1.82
N GLY A 132 2.93 -13.72 1.50
CA GLY A 132 3.97 -12.87 2.10
C GLY A 132 3.79 -11.37 1.80
N THR A 133 3.22 -11.01 0.63
CA THR A 133 2.90 -9.61 0.31
C THR A 133 1.64 -9.12 1.01
N GLU A 134 0.65 -9.98 1.21
CA GLU A 134 -0.61 -9.63 1.89
C GLU A 134 -0.39 -9.29 3.37
N ASN A 135 0.33 -10.13 4.09
CA ASN A 135 0.63 -9.90 5.50
C ASN A 135 1.38 -8.58 5.71
N ARG A 136 2.30 -8.23 4.83
CA ARG A 136 3.04 -6.95 4.91
C ARG A 136 2.19 -5.73 4.53
N ALA A 137 1.26 -5.88 3.60
CA ALA A 137 0.35 -4.81 3.21
C ALA A 137 -0.68 -4.50 4.31
N SER A 138 -1.21 -5.52 4.99
CA SER A 138 -2.18 -5.36 6.08
C SER A 138 -1.58 -4.64 7.29
N VAL A 139 -0.33 -4.93 7.66
CA VAL A 139 0.38 -4.24 8.75
C VAL A 139 0.54 -2.74 8.45
N ALA A 140 0.79 -2.36 7.21
CA ALA A 140 0.95 -0.97 6.81
C ALA A 140 -0.38 -0.18 6.76
N GLN A 141 -1.54 -0.86 6.63
CA GLN A 141 -2.87 -0.23 6.68
C GLN A 141 -3.28 0.21 8.11
N PHE A 142 -2.62 -0.30 9.15
CA PHE A 142 -2.90 0.05 10.55
C PHE A 142 -2.27 1.38 11.00
N ILE A 143 -1.58 2.11 10.12
CA ILE A 143 -1.14 3.46 10.42
C ILE A 143 -2.33 4.39 10.14
N PRO A 144 -3.03 4.92 11.18
CA PRO A 144 -4.14 5.81 10.97
C PRO A 144 -3.66 7.05 10.22
N PRO A 145 -4.39 7.51 9.19
CA PRO A 145 -4.12 8.80 8.60
C PRO A 145 -4.46 9.85 9.65
N THR A 146 -3.47 10.32 10.39
CA THR A 146 -3.59 11.56 11.14
C THR A 146 -3.65 12.70 10.13
N TYR A 147 -4.85 12.97 9.63
CA TYR A 147 -5.13 14.23 8.96
C TYR A 147 -5.52 15.26 10.01
N PRO A 148 -4.89 16.45 10.01
CA PRO A 148 -5.54 17.62 10.60
C PRO A 148 -6.67 18.08 9.67
#